data_20a7d8ad3be4cc349d287d893781bed1
#
_entry.id   20a7d8ad3be4cc349d287d893781bed1
#
_cell.length_a   1.000
_cell.length_b   1.000
_cell.length_c   1.000
_cell.angle_alpha   90.00
_cell.angle_beta   90.00
_cell.angle_gamma   90.00
#
_symmetry.space_group_name_H-M   'P 1'
#
loop_
_entity.id
_entity.type
_entity.pdbx_description
1 polymer ?
#
loop_
_entity_poly.entity_id
_entity_poly.type
_entity_poly.pdbx_seq_one_letter_code
_entity_poly.pdbx_strand_id
1 'polypeptide(L)'
;VCEFHTKANALNGDAMKVLEEAIDRLEVDDYQGLVVYNEAMNFSAGADLNTMIGLADKKDWKGIDKYLSHFQQVCQKMKYTSKPTVSAVGGLAIGGGFEVACQTSRMVAHMNSTLGLVETGVGLVPGGGGCKELLWRWVKDPEFNNDHDKAALNVFDIIGYGLIAHSPLQAKKHKFFQAHDVVVLNRDNLLVEAFEQVSNLKDNYVAPSKPQFCLSGPEVKEKMHQVLLELEKKSIIFGYDVDIGLYLADVLSGGDTNKSKNLSEGDLYNLERQSLINLIQSNK
;
A
#
# COMPACT_ATOMS: atom_id res chain seq x y z
N VAL A 1 -15.97 14.48 3.43
CA VAL A 1 -14.48 14.57 3.41
C VAL A 1 -13.96 14.01 4.72
N CYS A 2 -12.90 13.19 4.66
CA CYS A 2 -12.12 12.73 5.81
C CYS A 2 -10.73 13.36 5.75
N GLU A 3 -10.30 14.00 6.83
CA GLU A 3 -9.00 14.66 6.96
C GLU A 3 -8.21 14.13 8.15
N PHE A 4 -6.88 14.10 8.03
CA PHE A 4 -5.96 13.77 9.12
C PHE A 4 -5.27 15.06 9.60
N HIS A 5 -5.16 15.24 10.92
CA HIS A 5 -4.57 16.42 11.54
C HIS A 5 -3.37 16.09 12.44
N THR A 6 -2.72 14.97 12.17
CA THR A 6 -1.48 14.59 12.83
C THR A 6 -0.27 15.29 12.24
N LYS A 7 0.88 15.29 12.92
CA LYS A 7 2.12 15.82 12.35
C LYS A 7 2.46 15.08 11.04
N ALA A 8 2.65 15.84 9.96
CA ALA A 8 2.88 15.32 8.60
C ALA A 8 1.77 14.35 8.10
N ASN A 9 0.59 14.43 8.70
CA ASN A 9 -0.55 13.53 8.46
C ASN A 9 -0.16 12.04 8.59
N ALA A 10 0.73 11.75 9.56
CA ALA A 10 1.11 10.38 9.87
C ALA A 10 -0.10 9.60 10.40
N LEU A 11 -0.24 8.37 9.94
CA LEU A 11 -1.37 7.50 10.22
C LEU A 11 -1.13 6.73 11.52
N ASN A 12 -1.56 7.31 12.63
CA ASN A 12 -1.61 6.64 13.93
C ASN A 12 -2.96 5.91 14.12
N GLY A 13 -3.12 5.23 15.24
CA GLY A 13 -4.34 4.48 15.54
C GLY A 13 -5.61 5.34 15.55
N ASP A 14 -5.52 6.62 15.94
CA ASP A 14 -6.68 7.52 15.98
C ASP A 14 -7.05 8.03 14.59
N ALA A 15 -6.07 8.34 13.74
CA ALA A 15 -6.32 8.68 12.33
C ALA A 15 -7.01 7.51 11.60
N MET A 16 -6.57 6.27 11.85
CA MET A 16 -7.22 5.10 11.26
C MET A 16 -8.63 4.86 11.78
N LYS A 17 -8.92 5.15 13.06
CA LYS A 17 -10.29 5.10 13.60
C LYS A 17 -11.21 6.15 12.96
N VAL A 18 -10.70 7.38 12.76
CA VAL A 18 -11.46 8.44 12.07
C VAL A 18 -11.81 8.02 10.64
N LEU A 19 -10.84 7.42 9.93
CA LEU A 19 -11.10 6.90 8.59
C LEU A 19 -12.11 5.75 8.61
N GLU A 20 -12.00 4.83 9.57
CA GLU A 20 -12.96 3.73 9.74
C GLU A 20 -14.37 4.26 10.00
N GLU A 21 -14.54 5.21 10.92
CA GLU A 21 -15.84 5.84 11.20
C GLU A 21 -16.41 6.55 9.97
N ALA A 22 -15.55 7.24 9.19
CA ALA A 22 -15.99 7.87 7.95
C ALA A 22 -16.52 6.85 6.93
N ILE A 23 -15.87 5.67 6.83
CA ILE A 23 -16.33 4.58 5.98
C ILE A 23 -17.65 3.99 6.51
N ASP A 24 -17.79 3.81 7.83
CA ASP A 24 -19.03 3.28 8.44
C ASP A 24 -20.20 4.21 8.17
N ARG A 25 -19.99 5.52 8.32
CA ARG A 25 -21.01 6.53 7.98
C ARG A 25 -21.33 6.54 6.50
N LEU A 26 -20.34 6.33 5.62
CA LEU A 26 -20.57 6.22 4.19
C LEU A 26 -21.57 5.12 3.85
N GLU A 27 -21.48 3.97 4.54
CA GLU A 27 -22.37 2.84 4.28
C GLU A 27 -23.80 3.04 4.85
N VAL A 28 -23.93 3.74 5.98
CA VAL A 28 -25.21 3.85 6.72
C VAL A 28 -25.96 5.13 6.36
N ASP A 29 -25.25 6.25 6.20
CA ASP A 29 -25.85 7.55 5.96
C ASP A 29 -26.07 7.79 4.44
N ASP A 30 -26.86 8.83 4.10
CA ASP A 30 -27.18 9.19 2.72
C ASP A 30 -26.04 10.00 2.05
N TYR A 31 -24.78 9.54 2.21
CA TYR A 31 -23.65 10.10 1.49
C TYR A 31 -23.48 9.43 0.12
N GLN A 32 -23.00 10.19 -0.86
CA GLN A 32 -22.81 9.70 -2.23
C GLN A 32 -21.42 9.09 -2.46
N GLY A 33 -20.47 9.36 -1.59
CA GLY A 33 -19.10 8.88 -1.64
C GLY A 33 -18.24 9.53 -0.56
N LEU A 34 -16.99 9.08 -0.46
CA LEU A 34 -16.00 9.56 0.51
C LEU A 34 -14.79 10.14 -0.21
N VAL A 35 -14.38 11.34 0.18
CA VAL A 35 -13.10 11.93 -0.25
C VAL A 35 -12.15 11.91 0.94
N VAL A 36 -10.98 11.30 0.79
CA VAL A 36 -9.86 11.42 1.73
C VAL A 36 -8.96 12.53 1.22
N TYR A 37 -8.85 13.62 1.97
CA TYR A 37 -8.13 14.83 1.60
C TYR A 37 -7.50 15.47 2.82
N ASN A 38 -6.37 16.11 2.64
CA ASN A 38 -5.74 16.92 3.69
C ASN A 38 -5.34 18.29 3.16
N GLU A 39 -5.86 19.34 3.81
CA GLU A 39 -5.53 20.75 3.54
C GLU A 39 -4.09 21.09 3.99
N ALA A 40 -3.19 20.17 3.99
CA ALA A 40 -1.80 20.30 4.37
C ALA A 40 -0.88 20.15 3.16
N MET A 41 0.41 20.43 3.33
CA MET A 41 1.41 20.27 2.26
C MET A 41 1.42 18.85 1.69
N ASN A 42 1.22 17.84 2.53
CA ASN A 42 1.30 16.43 2.17
C ASN A 42 -0.03 15.72 2.44
N PHE A 43 -0.36 14.75 1.62
CA PHE A 43 -1.44 13.82 1.88
C PHE A 43 -1.14 12.98 3.14
N SER A 44 -0.05 12.27 3.16
CA SER A 44 0.44 11.56 4.34
C SER A 44 1.89 11.10 4.15
N ALA A 45 2.69 11.23 5.20
CA ALA A 45 4.06 10.72 5.27
C ALA A 45 4.14 9.23 5.67
N GLY A 46 2.99 8.54 5.80
CA GLY A 46 2.92 7.11 6.11
C GLY A 46 2.45 6.78 7.51
N ALA A 47 2.65 5.53 7.92
CA ALA A 47 2.30 5.06 9.26
C ALA A 47 3.13 5.77 10.35
N ASP A 48 2.54 5.93 11.54
CA ASP A 48 3.25 6.52 12.68
C ASP A 48 4.23 5.51 13.29
N LEU A 49 5.50 5.65 12.90
CA LEU A 49 6.58 4.80 13.40
C LEU A 49 6.79 4.92 14.92
N ASN A 50 6.47 6.06 15.54
CA ASN A 50 6.60 6.22 16.99
C ASN A 50 5.67 5.27 17.75
N THR A 51 4.48 5.05 17.25
CA THR A 51 3.57 4.04 17.81
C THR A 51 4.19 2.65 17.77
N MET A 52 4.77 2.25 16.63
CA MET A 52 5.42 0.93 16.48
C MET A 52 6.67 0.80 17.35
N ILE A 53 7.52 1.83 17.38
CA ILE A 53 8.72 1.85 18.24
C ILE A 53 8.33 1.74 19.73
N GLY A 54 7.34 2.50 20.17
CA GLY A 54 6.89 2.44 21.57
C GLY A 54 6.29 1.10 21.99
N LEU A 55 5.71 0.34 21.06
CA LEU A 55 5.26 -1.03 21.29
C LEU A 55 6.45 -2.02 21.26
N ALA A 56 7.38 -1.84 20.32
CA ALA A 56 8.58 -2.67 20.20
C ALA A 56 9.49 -2.57 21.43
N ASP A 57 9.70 -1.37 21.98
CA ASP A 57 10.46 -1.13 23.22
C ASP A 57 9.88 -1.90 24.41
N LYS A 58 8.55 -2.04 24.44
CA LYS A 58 7.82 -2.83 25.45
C LYS A 58 7.75 -4.32 25.11
N LYS A 59 8.27 -4.74 23.96
CA LYS A 59 8.13 -6.09 23.39
C LYS A 59 6.66 -6.51 23.24
N ASP A 60 5.76 -5.55 23.01
CA ASP A 60 4.34 -5.82 22.81
C ASP A 60 4.05 -6.15 21.34
N TRP A 61 4.50 -7.34 20.92
CA TRP A 61 4.32 -7.85 19.56
C TRP A 61 2.85 -8.02 19.18
N LYS A 62 2.01 -8.35 20.17
CA LYS A 62 0.56 -8.44 19.98
C LYS A 62 -0.06 -7.07 19.73
N GLY A 63 0.45 -6.03 20.39
CA GLY A 63 0.06 -4.65 20.15
C GLY A 63 0.40 -4.20 18.72
N ILE A 64 1.59 -4.55 18.24
CA ILE A 64 2.01 -4.27 16.86
C ILE A 64 1.11 -5.02 15.87
N ASP A 65 0.89 -6.32 16.08
CA ASP A 65 0.01 -7.12 15.22
C ASP A 65 -1.41 -6.55 15.18
N LYS A 66 -1.96 -6.14 16.31
CA LYS A 66 -3.28 -5.51 16.39
C LYS A 66 -3.33 -4.17 15.63
N TYR A 67 -2.29 -3.33 15.76
CA TYR A 67 -2.20 -2.05 15.06
C TYR A 67 -2.17 -2.26 13.54
N LEU A 68 -1.32 -3.14 13.05
CA LEU A 68 -1.21 -3.46 11.62
C LEU A 68 -2.47 -4.14 11.09
N SER A 69 -3.04 -5.07 11.85
CA SER A 69 -4.29 -5.75 11.48
C SER A 69 -5.44 -4.75 11.34
N HIS A 70 -5.56 -3.79 12.26
CA HIS A 70 -6.57 -2.74 12.18
C HIS A 70 -6.34 -1.85 10.95
N PHE A 71 -5.08 -1.44 10.70
CA PHE A 71 -4.73 -0.66 9.50
C PHE A 71 -5.17 -1.38 8.21
N GLN A 72 -4.83 -2.67 8.08
CA GLN A 72 -5.21 -3.49 6.94
C GLN A 72 -6.73 -3.62 6.80
N GLN A 73 -7.45 -3.82 7.90
CA GLN A 73 -8.91 -3.91 7.91
C GLN A 73 -9.58 -2.63 7.42
N VAL A 74 -9.09 -1.46 7.87
CA VAL A 74 -9.61 -0.17 7.42
C VAL A 74 -9.36 0.04 5.92
N CYS A 75 -8.15 -0.25 5.45
CA CYS A 75 -7.82 -0.21 4.03
C CYS A 75 -8.72 -1.15 3.19
N GLN A 76 -8.91 -2.38 3.66
CA GLN A 76 -9.78 -3.36 3.00
C GLN A 76 -11.24 -2.90 2.99
N LYS A 77 -11.72 -2.38 4.13
CA LYS A 77 -13.09 -1.85 4.27
C LYS A 77 -13.32 -0.70 3.28
N MET A 78 -12.38 0.24 3.17
CA MET A 78 -12.46 1.34 2.21
C MET A 78 -12.49 0.86 0.75
N LYS A 79 -11.69 -0.17 0.41
CA LYS A 79 -11.64 -0.71 -0.96
C LYS A 79 -12.95 -1.36 -1.40
N TYR A 80 -13.67 -1.98 -0.47
CA TYR A 80 -14.86 -2.77 -0.75
C TYR A 80 -16.16 -2.13 -0.31
N THR A 81 -16.18 -0.82 -0.05
CA THR A 81 -17.41 -0.06 0.21
C THR A 81 -18.38 -0.18 -0.97
N SER A 82 -19.66 -0.06 -0.67
CA SER A 82 -20.73 -0.04 -1.70
C SER A 82 -20.80 1.28 -2.50
N LYS A 83 -20.11 2.32 -2.02
CA LYS A 83 -20.10 3.68 -2.58
C LYS A 83 -18.67 4.10 -2.95
N PRO A 84 -18.45 4.99 -3.94
CA PRO A 84 -17.12 5.36 -4.39
C PRO A 84 -16.32 6.12 -3.32
N THR A 85 -15.04 5.83 -3.27
CA THR A 85 -14.06 6.53 -2.46
C THR A 85 -13.00 7.16 -3.36
N VAL A 86 -12.57 8.38 -3.04
CA VAL A 86 -11.55 9.10 -3.82
C VAL A 86 -10.48 9.64 -2.88
N SER A 87 -9.22 9.39 -3.17
CA SER A 87 -8.10 10.06 -2.50
C SER A 87 -7.66 11.30 -3.29
N ALA A 88 -7.65 12.46 -2.64
CA ALA A 88 -7.17 13.70 -3.21
C ALA A 88 -5.75 13.98 -2.71
N VAL A 89 -4.75 13.62 -3.52
CA VAL A 89 -3.35 13.56 -3.12
C VAL A 89 -2.60 14.82 -3.53
N GLY A 90 -2.14 15.57 -2.54
CA GLY A 90 -1.19 16.68 -2.69
C GLY A 90 0.12 16.36 -1.96
N GLY A 91 1.27 16.67 -2.55
CA GLY A 91 2.59 16.41 -1.94
C GLY A 91 2.88 14.93 -1.76
N LEU A 92 3.32 14.54 -0.56
CA LEU A 92 3.70 13.15 -0.27
C LEU A 92 2.48 12.27 0.00
N ALA A 93 2.41 11.12 -0.64
CA ALA A 93 1.63 9.94 -0.25
C ALA A 93 2.57 8.73 -0.35
N ILE A 94 3.29 8.45 0.73
CA ILE A 94 4.36 7.44 0.77
C ILE A 94 4.12 6.44 1.89
N GLY A 95 4.64 5.22 1.71
CA GLY A 95 4.46 4.15 2.67
C GLY A 95 2.99 3.92 3.01
N GLY A 96 2.63 3.87 4.28
CA GLY A 96 1.24 3.75 4.75
C GLY A 96 0.30 4.79 4.16
N GLY A 97 0.79 6.01 3.82
CA GLY A 97 0.00 7.03 3.13
C GLY A 97 -0.38 6.62 1.72
N PHE A 98 0.54 5.99 1.00
CA PHE A 98 0.25 5.39 -0.30
C PHE A 98 -0.65 4.16 -0.15
N GLU A 99 -0.43 3.33 0.88
CA GLU A 99 -1.25 2.16 1.17
C GLU A 99 -2.73 2.53 1.39
N VAL A 100 -3.02 3.67 2.03
CA VAL A 100 -4.39 4.21 2.12
C VAL A 100 -4.86 4.76 0.78
N ALA A 101 -4.06 5.63 0.13
CA ALA A 101 -4.47 6.28 -1.10
C ALA A 101 -4.79 5.28 -2.23
N CYS A 102 -4.02 4.20 -2.33
CA CYS A 102 -4.17 3.20 -3.38
C CYS A 102 -5.36 2.24 -3.20
N GLN A 103 -6.03 2.26 -2.05
CA GLN A 103 -7.23 1.46 -1.80
C GLN A 103 -8.53 2.20 -2.15
N THR A 104 -8.47 3.48 -2.50
CA THR A 104 -9.64 4.21 -2.99
C THR A 104 -10.01 3.79 -4.41
N SER A 105 -11.27 4.01 -4.78
CA SER A 105 -11.78 3.69 -6.11
C SER A 105 -11.10 4.49 -7.21
N ARG A 106 -10.61 5.69 -6.87
CA ARG A 106 -9.88 6.60 -7.76
C ARG A 106 -8.96 7.51 -6.97
N MET A 107 -7.79 7.76 -7.52
CA MET A 107 -6.86 8.77 -7.02
C MET A 107 -6.94 10.02 -7.90
N VAL A 108 -7.08 11.17 -7.27
CA VAL A 108 -6.88 12.49 -7.89
C VAL A 108 -5.59 13.04 -7.31
N ALA A 109 -4.58 13.27 -8.14
CA ALA A 109 -3.27 13.70 -7.64
C ALA A 109 -2.80 14.99 -8.30
N HIS A 110 -2.28 15.91 -7.49
CA HIS A 110 -1.56 17.07 -8.00
C HIS A 110 -0.31 16.65 -8.76
N MET A 111 0.03 17.36 -9.83
CA MET A 111 1.12 16.99 -10.74
C MET A 111 2.50 16.82 -10.06
N ASN A 112 2.72 17.47 -8.91
CA ASN A 112 3.96 17.38 -8.12
C ASN A 112 3.83 16.40 -6.92
N SER A 113 2.84 15.52 -6.93
CA SER A 113 2.71 14.52 -5.87
C SER A 113 3.77 13.44 -5.98
N THR A 114 4.29 13.03 -4.83
CA THR A 114 5.25 11.93 -4.70
C THR A 114 4.52 10.70 -4.16
N LEU A 115 4.62 9.60 -4.90
CA LEU A 115 3.93 8.33 -4.61
C LEU A 115 4.95 7.19 -4.51
N GLY A 116 4.76 6.29 -3.57
CA GLY A 116 5.56 5.06 -3.49
C GLY A 116 5.53 4.36 -2.15
N LEU A 117 6.12 3.17 -2.14
CA LEU A 117 6.36 2.36 -0.96
C LEU A 117 7.83 2.51 -0.57
N VAL A 118 8.10 3.05 0.61
CA VAL A 118 9.44 3.48 1.05
C VAL A 118 9.94 2.72 2.27
N GLU A 119 9.21 1.71 2.70
CA GLU A 119 9.43 0.97 3.95
C GLU A 119 10.83 0.32 4.00
N THR A 120 11.33 -0.18 2.87
CA THR A 120 12.67 -0.77 2.77
C THR A 120 13.79 0.23 3.11
N GLY A 121 13.58 1.50 2.77
CA GLY A 121 14.51 2.58 3.10
C GLY A 121 14.60 2.91 4.61
N VAL A 122 13.65 2.41 5.42
CA VAL A 122 13.65 2.55 6.88
C VAL A 122 13.76 1.20 7.59
N GLY A 123 14.18 0.15 6.88
CA GLY A 123 14.46 -1.15 7.45
C GLY A 123 13.24 -2.04 7.64
N LEU A 124 12.14 -1.78 6.95
CA LEU A 124 10.87 -2.53 7.05
C LEU A 124 10.39 -2.98 5.67
N VAL A 125 9.30 -3.75 5.66
CA VAL A 125 8.50 -4.05 4.46
C VAL A 125 7.13 -3.41 4.59
N PRO A 126 6.40 -3.13 3.48
CA PRO A 126 5.02 -2.66 3.56
C PRO A 126 4.16 -3.61 4.39
N GLY A 127 3.35 -3.06 5.28
CA GLY A 127 2.54 -3.85 6.21
C GLY A 127 1.04 -3.54 6.19
N GLY A 128 0.61 -2.53 5.43
CA GLY A 128 -0.78 -2.10 5.34
C GLY A 128 -1.50 -2.57 4.07
N GLY A 129 -0.85 -3.40 3.24
CA GLY A 129 -1.43 -3.93 2.01
C GLY A 129 -0.75 -3.44 0.73
N GLY A 130 0.37 -2.74 0.84
CA GLY A 130 1.10 -2.19 -0.30
C GLY A 130 1.66 -3.26 -1.23
N CYS A 131 2.23 -4.33 -0.68
CA CYS A 131 2.78 -5.44 -1.48
C CYS A 131 1.67 -6.12 -2.29
N LYS A 132 0.58 -6.54 -1.62
CA LYS A 132 -0.51 -7.25 -2.29
C LYS A 132 -1.23 -6.38 -3.32
N GLU A 133 -1.40 -5.07 -3.02
CA GLU A 133 -2.05 -4.16 -3.95
C GLU A 133 -1.21 -3.93 -5.20
N LEU A 134 0.08 -3.68 -5.02
CA LEU A 134 0.97 -3.46 -6.16
C LEU A 134 1.12 -4.74 -6.99
N LEU A 135 1.24 -5.91 -6.33
CA LEU A 135 1.26 -7.20 -7.01
C LEU A 135 0.01 -7.40 -7.88
N TRP A 136 -1.19 -7.11 -7.32
CA TRP A 136 -2.43 -7.25 -8.06
C TRP A 136 -2.52 -6.33 -9.28
N ARG A 137 -2.03 -5.09 -9.15
CA ARG A 137 -2.00 -4.12 -10.25
C ARG A 137 -1.10 -4.59 -11.40
N TRP A 138 0.03 -5.24 -11.08
CA TRP A 138 0.93 -5.81 -12.08
C TRP A 138 0.41 -7.11 -12.68
N VAL A 139 -0.22 -7.98 -11.91
CA VAL A 139 -0.89 -9.19 -12.44
C VAL A 139 -1.94 -8.82 -13.49
N LYS A 140 -2.69 -7.74 -13.27
CA LYS A 140 -3.71 -7.25 -14.21
C LYS A 140 -3.17 -6.53 -15.43
N ASP A 141 -1.89 -6.22 -15.48
CA ASP A 141 -1.29 -5.60 -16.65
C ASP A 141 -1.24 -6.61 -17.82
N PRO A 142 -1.78 -6.24 -19.00
CA PRO A 142 -1.81 -7.14 -20.16
C PRO A 142 -0.43 -7.68 -20.58
N GLU A 143 0.66 -6.94 -20.35
CA GLU A 143 2.03 -7.37 -20.66
C GLU A 143 2.49 -8.54 -19.78
N PHE A 144 1.86 -8.73 -18.63
CA PHE A 144 2.18 -9.82 -17.70
C PHE A 144 1.32 -11.06 -17.93
N ASN A 145 0.26 -10.97 -18.75
CA ASN A 145 -0.58 -12.10 -19.16
C ASN A 145 -1.03 -13.01 -17.99
N ASN A 146 -1.40 -12.41 -16.86
CA ASN A 146 -1.72 -13.10 -15.60
C ASN A 146 -0.59 -14.00 -15.06
N ASP A 147 0.66 -13.75 -15.41
CA ASP A 147 1.81 -14.42 -14.79
C ASP A 147 2.12 -13.75 -13.44
N HIS A 148 1.61 -14.36 -12.38
CA HIS A 148 1.74 -13.84 -11.02
C HIS A 148 3.19 -13.86 -10.53
N ASP A 149 4.00 -14.86 -10.91
CA ASP A 149 5.41 -14.94 -10.53
C ASP A 149 6.22 -13.83 -11.22
N LYS A 150 5.96 -13.57 -12.51
CA LYS A 150 6.60 -12.47 -13.23
C LYS A 150 6.23 -11.12 -12.60
N ALA A 151 4.95 -10.93 -12.25
CA ALA A 151 4.51 -9.74 -11.54
C ALA A 151 5.17 -9.59 -10.18
N ALA A 152 5.30 -10.69 -9.42
CA ALA A 152 5.97 -10.72 -8.12
C ALA A 152 7.45 -10.31 -8.20
N LEU A 153 8.19 -10.82 -9.19
CA LEU A 153 9.58 -10.41 -9.44
C LEU A 153 9.70 -8.92 -9.75
N ASN A 154 8.82 -8.40 -10.58
CA ASN A 154 8.82 -6.96 -10.91
C ASN A 154 8.48 -6.08 -9.70
N VAL A 155 7.51 -6.50 -8.88
CA VAL A 155 7.14 -5.77 -7.65
C VAL A 155 8.25 -5.86 -6.61
N PHE A 156 8.97 -7.00 -6.56
CA PHE A 156 10.14 -7.17 -5.70
C PHE A 156 11.21 -6.12 -6.01
N ASP A 157 11.50 -5.87 -7.28
CA ASP A 157 12.44 -4.82 -7.68
C ASP A 157 11.92 -3.42 -7.29
N ILE A 158 10.65 -3.11 -7.59
CA ILE A 158 10.06 -1.79 -7.30
C ILE A 158 10.13 -1.46 -5.80
N ILE A 159 9.70 -2.38 -4.94
CA ILE A 159 9.68 -2.17 -3.49
C ILE A 159 11.07 -2.34 -2.89
N GLY A 160 11.84 -3.35 -3.33
CA GLY A 160 13.18 -3.63 -2.84
C GLY A 160 14.14 -2.47 -3.03
N TYR A 161 14.10 -1.81 -4.19
CA TYR A 161 14.87 -0.59 -4.44
C TYR A 161 14.23 0.68 -3.87
N GLY A 162 13.10 0.59 -3.19
CA GLY A 162 12.39 1.76 -2.63
C GLY A 162 12.05 2.79 -3.71
N LEU A 163 11.64 2.33 -4.90
CA LEU A 163 11.36 3.25 -6.01
C LEU A 163 10.18 4.16 -5.67
N ILE A 164 10.38 5.45 -5.82
CA ILE A 164 9.35 6.47 -5.66
C ILE A 164 9.15 7.22 -6.98
N ALA A 165 7.97 7.75 -7.15
CA ALA A 165 7.63 8.58 -8.30
C ALA A 165 7.34 10.00 -7.84
N HIS A 166 8.03 10.98 -8.42
CA HIS A 166 7.90 12.40 -8.09
C HIS A 166 6.82 13.12 -8.91
N SER A 167 6.03 12.37 -9.64
CA SER A 167 4.84 12.87 -10.34
C SER A 167 3.89 11.72 -10.65
N PRO A 168 2.57 11.99 -10.82
CA PRO A 168 1.62 10.97 -11.27
C PRO A 168 1.98 10.33 -12.61
N LEU A 169 2.60 11.07 -13.52
CA LEU A 169 3.06 10.53 -14.81
C LEU A 169 4.19 9.52 -14.64
N GLN A 170 5.15 9.78 -13.75
CA GLN A 170 6.18 8.82 -13.40
C GLN A 170 5.58 7.63 -12.64
N ALA A 171 4.62 7.88 -11.76
CA ALA A 171 3.95 6.86 -10.96
C ALA A 171 3.19 5.81 -11.79
N LYS A 172 2.72 6.17 -12.99
CA LYS A 172 2.11 5.23 -13.94
C LYS A 172 3.07 4.10 -14.34
N LYS A 173 4.37 4.37 -14.44
CA LYS A 173 5.39 3.37 -14.80
C LYS A 173 5.52 2.26 -13.76
N HIS A 174 5.25 2.59 -12.48
CA HIS A 174 5.34 1.66 -11.36
C HIS A 174 3.96 1.16 -10.92
N LYS A 175 2.88 1.50 -11.64
CA LYS A 175 1.49 1.20 -11.28
C LYS A 175 1.06 1.80 -9.92
N PHE A 176 1.80 2.76 -9.40
CA PHE A 176 1.33 3.54 -8.24
C PHE A 176 0.13 4.42 -8.61
N PHE A 177 0.05 4.85 -9.86
CA PHE A 177 -1.03 5.64 -10.42
C PHE A 177 -1.64 4.90 -11.61
N GLN A 178 -2.95 4.71 -11.61
CA GLN A 178 -3.67 3.91 -12.59
C GLN A 178 -4.09 4.74 -13.81
N ALA A 179 -4.53 4.08 -14.88
CA ALA A 179 -4.95 4.77 -16.10
C ALA A 179 -6.22 5.62 -15.90
N HIS A 180 -7.09 5.20 -14.96
CA HIS A 180 -8.33 5.90 -14.63
C HIS A 180 -8.17 7.00 -13.59
N ASP A 181 -7.00 7.13 -12.96
CA ASP A 181 -6.69 8.17 -11.99
C ASP A 181 -6.48 9.52 -12.68
N VAL A 182 -6.73 10.62 -11.97
CA VAL A 182 -6.80 11.97 -12.54
C VAL A 182 -5.65 12.85 -12.05
N VAL A 183 -5.00 13.57 -12.97
CA VAL A 183 -3.94 14.53 -12.66
C VAL A 183 -4.52 15.94 -12.63
N VAL A 184 -4.23 16.70 -11.56
CA VAL A 184 -4.62 18.08 -11.38
C VAL A 184 -3.37 18.98 -11.43
N LEU A 185 -3.42 20.02 -12.25
CA LEU A 185 -2.30 20.97 -12.41
C LEU A 185 -2.30 22.08 -11.36
N ASN A 186 -3.48 22.56 -10.97
CA ASN A 186 -3.65 23.55 -9.91
C ASN A 186 -4.11 22.85 -8.64
N ARG A 187 -3.32 22.96 -7.58
CA ARG A 187 -3.60 22.34 -6.29
C ARG A 187 -4.93 22.78 -5.68
N ASP A 188 -5.33 24.03 -5.88
CA ASP A 188 -6.58 24.58 -5.34
C ASP A 188 -7.82 23.87 -5.90
N ASN A 189 -7.68 23.22 -7.06
CA ASN A 189 -8.75 22.44 -7.68
C ASN A 189 -8.78 20.97 -7.23
N LEU A 190 -7.83 20.54 -6.38
CA LEU A 190 -7.67 19.13 -6.03
C LEU A 190 -8.93 18.54 -5.37
N LEU A 191 -9.48 19.27 -4.39
CA LEU A 191 -10.70 18.83 -3.69
C LEU A 191 -11.94 18.90 -4.59
N VAL A 192 -12.05 19.94 -5.41
CA VAL A 192 -13.16 20.09 -6.37
C VAL A 192 -13.18 18.94 -7.37
N GLU A 193 -12.02 18.63 -7.95
CA GLU A 193 -11.88 17.49 -8.87
C GLU A 193 -12.24 16.16 -8.18
N ALA A 194 -11.83 15.97 -6.92
CA ALA A 194 -12.18 14.77 -6.17
C ALA A 194 -13.70 14.62 -5.99
N PHE A 195 -14.42 15.70 -5.72
CA PHE A 195 -15.90 15.69 -5.69
C PHE A 195 -16.51 15.39 -7.05
N GLU A 196 -15.95 15.93 -8.14
CA GLU A 196 -16.39 15.60 -9.49
C GLU A 196 -16.20 14.10 -9.79
N GLN A 197 -15.09 13.51 -9.35
CA GLN A 197 -14.86 12.09 -9.52
C GLN A 197 -15.84 11.23 -8.71
N VAL A 198 -16.20 11.60 -7.49
CA VAL A 198 -17.27 10.95 -6.73
C VAL A 198 -18.60 11.06 -7.49
N SER A 199 -18.94 12.25 -7.99
CA SER A 199 -20.18 12.47 -8.75
C SER A 199 -20.25 11.64 -10.02
N ASN A 200 -19.13 11.49 -10.73
CA ASN A 200 -19.04 10.68 -11.95
C ASN A 200 -19.16 9.18 -11.70
N LEU A 201 -18.78 8.72 -10.51
CA LEU A 201 -18.77 7.29 -10.17
C LEU A 201 -20.07 6.83 -9.52
N LYS A 202 -20.76 7.67 -8.72
CA LYS A 202 -21.80 7.28 -7.77
C LYS A 202 -22.93 6.44 -8.36
N ASP A 203 -23.38 6.76 -9.57
CA ASP A 203 -24.59 6.13 -10.16
C ASP A 203 -24.33 4.72 -10.73
N ASN A 204 -23.07 4.42 -11.08
CA ASN A 204 -22.68 3.15 -11.70
C ASN A 204 -21.54 2.46 -10.94
N TYR A 205 -21.29 2.85 -9.71
CA TYR A 205 -20.20 2.29 -8.94
C TYR A 205 -20.47 0.83 -8.55
N VAL A 206 -19.49 0.00 -8.80
CA VAL A 206 -19.45 -1.39 -8.35
C VAL A 206 -18.14 -1.62 -7.63
N ALA A 207 -18.22 -2.08 -6.39
CA ALA A 207 -17.03 -2.43 -5.62
C ALA A 207 -16.20 -3.50 -6.37
N PRO A 208 -14.86 -3.41 -6.34
CA PRO A 208 -14.01 -4.38 -7.02
C PRO A 208 -14.16 -5.79 -6.42
N SER A 209 -13.96 -6.81 -7.25
CA SER A 209 -13.87 -8.19 -6.75
C SER A 209 -12.56 -8.39 -5.97
N LYS A 210 -12.60 -9.28 -4.97
CA LYS A 210 -11.41 -9.65 -4.19
C LYS A 210 -10.42 -10.40 -5.07
N PRO A 211 -9.12 -10.05 -5.03
CA PRO A 211 -8.10 -10.72 -5.81
C PRO A 211 -7.85 -12.15 -5.32
N GLN A 212 -7.38 -12.98 -6.25
CA GLN A 212 -6.82 -14.30 -5.98
C GLN A 212 -5.41 -14.36 -6.57
N PHE A 213 -4.47 -14.96 -5.86
CA PHE A 213 -3.08 -15.01 -6.28
C PHE A 213 -2.63 -16.46 -6.48
N CYS A 214 -2.02 -16.74 -7.62
CA CYS A 214 -1.47 -18.04 -7.97
C CYS A 214 0.06 -17.91 -8.05
N LEU A 215 0.74 -18.12 -6.93
CA LEU A 215 2.18 -17.95 -6.77
C LEU A 215 2.87 -19.29 -6.58
N SER A 216 4.10 -19.42 -7.05
CA SER A 216 4.87 -20.68 -6.94
C SER A 216 5.57 -20.87 -5.59
N GLY A 217 5.45 -19.90 -4.68
CA GLY A 217 6.05 -20.00 -3.34
C GLY A 217 7.58 -20.07 -3.37
N PRO A 218 8.17 -21.17 -2.86
CA PRO A 218 9.61 -21.31 -2.80
C PRO A 218 10.34 -21.15 -4.13
N GLU A 219 9.71 -21.50 -5.26
CA GLU A 219 10.34 -21.40 -6.57
C GLU A 219 10.62 -19.95 -6.98
N VAL A 220 9.63 -19.05 -6.84
CA VAL A 220 9.84 -17.63 -7.17
C VAL A 220 10.63 -16.92 -6.08
N LYS A 221 10.49 -17.35 -4.82
CA LYS A 221 11.30 -16.86 -3.70
C LYS A 221 12.79 -17.09 -3.92
N GLU A 222 13.17 -18.27 -4.42
CA GLU A 222 14.56 -18.57 -4.74
C GLU A 222 15.13 -17.65 -5.81
N LYS A 223 14.34 -17.30 -6.83
CA LYS A 223 14.77 -16.31 -7.86
C LYS A 223 15.04 -14.94 -7.24
N MET A 224 14.19 -14.49 -6.32
CA MET A 224 14.39 -13.22 -5.58
C MET A 224 15.64 -13.29 -4.70
N HIS A 225 15.86 -14.43 -4.02
CA HIS A 225 17.05 -14.66 -3.21
C HIS A 225 18.34 -14.59 -4.04
N GLN A 226 18.35 -15.16 -5.24
CA GLN A 226 19.52 -15.08 -6.14
C GLN A 226 19.84 -13.62 -6.52
N VAL A 227 18.81 -12.78 -6.72
CA VAL A 227 19.02 -11.33 -6.96
C VAL A 227 19.71 -10.69 -5.74
N LEU A 228 19.25 -10.97 -4.53
CA LEU A 228 19.87 -10.44 -3.30
C LEU A 228 21.33 -10.87 -3.16
N LEU A 229 21.64 -12.15 -3.39
CA LEU A 229 23.01 -12.67 -3.35
C LEU A 229 23.92 -12.00 -4.38
N GLU A 230 23.42 -11.72 -5.57
CA GLU A 230 24.17 -10.98 -6.58
C GLU A 230 24.45 -9.53 -6.17
N LEU A 231 23.46 -8.85 -5.58
CA LEU A 231 23.61 -7.49 -5.09
C LEU A 231 24.57 -7.42 -3.90
N GLU A 232 24.52 -8.37 -2.98
CA GLU A 232 25.46 -8.48 -1.85
C GLU A 232 26.90 -8.73 -2.38
N LYS A 233 27.06 -9.67 -3.30
CA LYS A 233 28.37 -9.96 -3.93
C LYS A 233 28.96 -8.74 -4.63
N LYS A 234 28.11 -7.87 -5.20
CA LYS A 234 28.52 -6.60 -5.82
C LYS A 234 28.71 -5.47 -4.79
N SER A 235 28.52 -5.73 -3.50
CA SER A 235 28.57 -4.75 -2.42
C SER A 235 27.60 -3.57 -2.62
N ILE A 236 26.44 -3.84 -3.22
CA ILE A 236 25.35 -2.87 -3.41
C ILE A 236 24.43 -2.85 -2.18
N ILE A 237 24.20 -4.02 -1.57
CA ILE A 237 23.45 -4.19 -0.33
C ILE A 237 24.30 -4.93 0.69
N PHE A 238 23.94 -4.86 1.98
CA PHE A 238 24.73 -5.45 3.06
C PHE A 238 23.81 -6.00 4.16
N GLY A 239 24.20 -7.14 4.75
CA GLY A 239 23.67 -7.68 6.00
C GLY A 239 22.15 -7.53 6.15
N TYR A 240 21.70 -6.49 6.86
CA TYR A 240 20.30 -6.29 7.15
C TYR A 240 19.43 -5.99 5.91
N ASP A 241 20.01 -5.42 4.85
CA ASP A 241 19.28 -5.20 3.59
C ASP A 241 18.88 -6.53 2.94
N VAL A 242 19.75 -7.57 3.11
CA VAL A 242 19.44 -8.95 2.66
C VAL A 242 18.27 -9.51 3.44
N ASP A 243 18.24 -9.31 4.77
CA ASP A 243 17.13 -9.76 5.61
C ASP A 243 15.80 -9.09 5.19
N ILE A 244 15.80 -7.76 4.97
CA ILE A 244 14.62 -7.03 4.46
C ILE A 244 14.16 -7.63 3.13
N GLY A 245 15.10 -7.85 2.20
CA GLY A 245 14.82 -8.44 0.89
C GLY A 245 14.23 -9.85 1.00
N LEU A 246 14.72 -10.68 1.93
CA LEU A 246 14.20 -12.04 2.16
C LEU A 246 12.77 -12.02 2.72
N TYR A 247 12.44 -11.12 3.64
CA TYR A 247 11.08 -10.96 4.13
C TYR A 247 10.14 -10.40 3.07
N LEU A 248 10.60 -9.46 2.22
CA LEU A 248 9.84 -8.99 1.08
C LEU A 248 9.59 -10.12 0.07
N ALA A 249 10.61 -10.96 -0.19
CA ALA A 249 10.48 -12.13 -1.06
C ALA A 249 9.47 -13.15 -0.50
N ASP A 250 9.42 -13.31 0.83
CA ASP A 250 8.44 -14.19 1.47
C ASP A 250 6.99 -13.72 1.21
N VAL A 251 6.74 -12.42 1.36
CA VAL A 251 5.43 -11.83 1.05
C VAL A 251 5.06 -12.03 -0.42
N LEU A 252 5.93 -11.61 -1.34
CA LEU A 252 5.63 -11.56 -2.77
C LEU A 252 5.62 -12.92 -3.45
N SER A 253 6.26 -13.93 -2.85
CA SER A 253 6.16 -15.33 -3.31
C SER A 253 4.91 -16.04 -2.81
N GLY A 254 4.20 -15.48 -1.82
CA GLY A 254 3.08 -16.13 -1.15
C GLY A 254 3.50 -17.08 -0.02
N GLY A 255 4.76 -16.97 0.46
CA GLY A 255 5.28 -17.81 1.53
C GLY A 255 5.44 -19.27 1.11
N ASP A 256 5.06 -20.19 2.02
CA ASP A 256 5.09 -21.62 1.77
C ASP A 256 3.82 -22.10 1.03
N THR A 257 3.75 -21.78 -0.25
CA THR A 257 2.64 -22.11 -1.15
C THR A 257 3.13 -22.77 -2.45
N ASN A 258 2.22 -23.08 -3.35
CA ASN A 258 2.51 -23.55 -4.70
C ASN A 258 1.37 -23.17 -5.66
N LYS A 259 1.59 -23.29 -6.97
CA LYS A 259 0.62 -22.90 -8.02
C LYS A 259 -0.72 -23.63 -8.00
N SER A 260 -0.84 -24.74 -7.28
CA SER A 260 -2.12 -25.45 -7.14
C SER A 260 -3.05 -24.84 -6.10
N LYS A 261 -2.53 -23.91 -5.27
CA LYS A 261 -3.27 -23.24 -4.21
C LYS A 261 -3.46 -21.77 -4.57
N ASN A 262 -4.71 -21.34 -4.70
CA ASN A 262 -5.03 -19.93 -4.79
C ASN A 262 -4.96 -19.29 -3.40
N LEU A 263 -4.14 -18.25 -3.28
CA LEU A 263 -4.07 -17.44 -2.09
C LEU A 263 -5.10 -16.32 -2.15
N SER A 264 -5.77 -16.08 -1.04
CA SER A 264 -6.65 -14.93 -0.87
C SER A 264 -5.85 -13.65 -0.61
N GLU A 265 -6.51 -12.51 -0.72
CA GLU A 265 -5.98 -11.23 -0.27
C GLU A 265 -5.58 -11.26 1.22
N GLY A 266 -6.38 -11.96 2.05
CA GLY A 266 -6.11 -12.12 3.48
C GLY A 266 -4.82 -12.89 3.77
N ASP A 267 -4.47 -13.87 2.94
CA ASP A 267 -3.21 -14.62 3.09
C ASP A 267 -2.01 -13.68 2.88
N LEU A 268 -2.04 -12.81 1.86
CA LEU A 268 -0.97 -11.84 1.62
C LEU A 268 -0.91 -10.75 2.70
N TYR A 269 -2.04 -10.26 3.19
CA TYR A 269 -2.06 -9.36 4.34
C TYR A 269 -1.40 -9.98 5.58
N ASN A 270 -1.64 -11.26 5.84
CA ASN A 270 -1.00 -11.97 6.94
C ASN A 270 0.53 -12.06 6.74
N LEU A 271 0.99 -12.36 5.52
CA LEU A 271 2.42 -12.42 5.21
C LEU A 271 3.10 -11.05 5.38
N GLU A 272 2.50 -9.96 4.89
CA GLU A 272 3.01 -8.60 5.09
C GLU A 272 3.18 -8.30 6.59
N ARG A 273 2.15 -8.56 7.40
CA ARG A 273 2.14 -8.29 8.83
C ARG A 273 3.19 -9.13 9.57
N GLN A 274 3.27 -10.42 9.29
CA GLN A 274 4.26 -11.31 9.91
C GLN A 274 5.70 -10.93 9.53
N SER A 275 5.95 -10.64 8.27
CA SER A 275 7.28 -10.21 7.79
C SER A 275 7.73 -8.91 8.46
N LEU A 276 6.85 -7.92 8.58
CA LEU A 276 7.14 -6.67 9.26
C LEU A 276 7.42 -6.89 10.76
N ILE A 277 6.62 -7.69 11.45
CA ILE A 277 6.82 -8.00 12.87
C ILE A 277 8.15 -8.73 13.09
N ASN A 278 8.47 -9.70 12.25
CA ASN A 278 9.72 -10.45 12.33
C ASN A 278 10.93 -9.54 12.12
N LEU A 279 10.87 -8.58 11.18
CA LEU A 279 11.92 -7.57 10.99
C LEU A 279 12.11 -6.71 12.24
N ILE A 280 11.02 -6.22 12.85
CA ILE A 280 11.13 -5.43 14.09
C ILE A 280 11.73 -6.27 15.22
N GLN A 281 11.40 -7.56 15.29
CA GLN A 281 11.94 -8.46 16.33
C GLN A 281 13.41 -8.80 16.12
N SER A 282 13.88 -8.86 14.88
CA SER A 282 15.28 -9.18 14.55
C SER A 282 16.23 -8.00 14.76
N ASN A 283 15.70 -6.78 14.79
CA ASN A 283 16.47 -5.58 15.13
C ASN A 283 16.83 -5.59 16.63
N LYS A 284 18.05 -6.03 16.93
CA LYS A 284 18.66 -5.95 18.26
C LYS A 284 19.61 -4.77 18.35
#